data_ced0034a04f1ed042032a194f7a08f6a
#
_entry.id   ced0034a04f1ed042032a194f7a08f6a
#
_cell.length_a   1.000
_cell.length_b   1.000
_cell.length_c   1.000
_cell.angle_alpha   90.00
_cell.angle_beta   90.00
_cell.angle_gamma   90.00
#
_symmetry.space_group_name_H-M   'P 1'
#
loop_
_entity.id
_entity.type
_entity.pdbx_description
1 polymer ?
#
loop_
_entity_poly.entity_id
_entity_poly.type
_entity_poly.pdbx_seq_one_letter_code
_entity_poly.pdbx_strand_id
1 'polypeptide(L)'
;MAGKRFKDTEKKLNMKKVLLILIMPIIVVLGYFGYKEIPRILESYNVTRVATVGYYAYKNEQGKWGVINGTGDTVIPCTYDEMVVIPKKDKDVFIVTEVTDYAKKEYTNKVLNAKGTQIFKEFDKIEPIEYNSSETIYDKNVLKCYKNGKMGLIDYEGNVKFEPEFQEVSIMGNISEKLLIKKEDKYGVINTKTYSYAVPNIYKNIEPIDNTDNNTNYDVVFESLHGVMTENGKKVIATEYDEIFKIKSSTHVAARKGNDRSLFNINGEKVSGYIAGIKEAYEDVVIYETAGKLGVKSLAGKEILKPEYTEIKKISKDKYITKKEKYNIVSVSEGTEAITATELLQKEAENIQYYKEGAFYVAEYKEDNTTKESFYNSDVELKLEGKLLEYNGNDGYMRVLKANSKEEEFYNFKFEHISEESAYKTNNLFRFVENGKVGFKNNKGTVIVPAIYDDATYQNIYGFIAVNRSGKWGSLDYNGKIVVEPQYELKDYTYIDFIKDMYRYKDADIVAYTK
;
A
#
# COMPACT_ATOMS: atom_id res chain seq x y z
N MET A 1 21.63 102.79 23.74
CA MET A 1 21.83 101.39 24.18
C MET A 1 20.86 100.52 23.46
N ALA A 2 21.35 99.55 22.65
CA ALA A 2 20.58 98.77 21.71
C ALA A 2 19.95 97.57 22.36
N GLY A 3 18.60 97.46 22.22
CA GLY A 3 17.86 96.26 22.62
C GLY A 3 17.91 95.25 21.51
N LYS A 4 18.44 94.02 21.76
CA LYS A 4 18.39 92.92 20.86
C LYS A 4 16.96 92.32 20.77
N ARG A 5 16.34 92.39 19.60
CA ARG A 5 15.12 91.66 19.30
C ARG A 5 15.41 90.19 19.10
N PHE A 6 14.83 89.31 19.89
CA PHE A 6 14.76 87.89 19.62
C PHE A 6 13.77 87.69 18.47
N LYS A 7 14.23 87.13 17.36
CA LYS A 7 13.34 86.60 16.30
C LYS A 7 12.92 85.20 16.71
N ASP A 8 11.63 85.06 17.03
CA ASP A 8 10.97 83.77 17.11
C ASP A 8 10.90 83.13 15.71
N THR A 9 11.73 82.11 15.51
CA THR A 9 11.62 81.24 14.31
C THR A 9 10.63 80.14 14.62
N GLU A 10 9.37 80.38 14.34
CA GLU A 10 8.36 79.29 14.26
C GLU A 10 8.87 78.27 13.21
N LYS A 11 9.35 77.11 13.67
CA LYS A 11 9.58 75.97 12.83
C LYS A 11 8.24 75.43 12.35
N LYS A 12 7.77 75.88 11.17
CA LYS A 12 6.63 75.27 10.51
C LYS A 12 6.87 73.79 10.35
N LEU A 13 6.05 72.99 11.03
CA LEU A 13 6.04 71.54 10.96
C LEU A 13 5.83 71.15 9.47
N ASN A 14 6.77 70.45 8.87
CA ASN A 14 6.62 70.04 7.49
C ASN A 14 5.65 68.84 7.45
N MET A 15 4.37 69.15 7.22
CA MET A 15 3.27 68.17 7.21
C MET A 15 3.56 66.99 6.27
N LYS A 16 4.33 67.16 5.21
CA LYS A 16 4.75 66.06 4.34
C LYS A 16 5.70 65.07 5.04
N LYS A 17 6.61 65.61 5.90
CA LYS A 17 7.51 64.71 6.70
C LYS A 17 6.75 64.02 7.81
N VAL A 18 5.81 64.69 8.43
CA VAL A 18 4.93 64.08 9.48
C VAL A 18 4.06 62.98 8.86
N LEU A 19 3.48 63.24 7.70
CA LEU A 19 2.67 62.25 6.96
C LEU A 19 3.53 61.03 6.55
N LEU A 20 4.77 61.24 6.13
CA LEU A 20 5.68 60.18 5.73
C LEU A 20 6.12 59.30 6.92
N ILE A 21 6.31 59.91 8.12
CA ILE A 21 6.63 59.20 9.37
C ILE A 21 5.43 58.38 9.86
N LEU A 22 4.20 58.81 9.63
CA LEU A 22 2.98 58.09 10.00
C LEU A 22 2.63 56.97 8.99
N ILE A 23 2.94 57.16 7.72
CA ILE A 23 2.65 56.16 6.65
C ILE A 23 3.69 55.03 6.63
N MET A 24 4.98 55.32 6.93
CA MET A 24 6.03 54.31 6.92
C MET A 24 5.75 53.08 7.80
N PRO A 25 5.34 53.20 9.07
CA PRO A 25 5.00 52.02 9.86
C PRO A 25 3.78 51.27 9.31
N ILE A 26 2.82 51.96 8.71
CA ILE A 26 1.66 51.33 8.07
C ILE A 26 2.10 50.52 6.86
N ILE A 27 3.01 51.04 6.04
CA ILE A 27 3.57 50.33 4.88
C ILE A 27 4.40 49.14 5.34
N VAL A 28 5.17 49.27 6.43
CA VAL A 28 5.95 48.14 7.00
C VAL A 28 5.04 47.07 7.57
N VAL A 29 3.96 47.43 8.26
CA VAL A 29 2.96 46.49 8.77
C VAL A 29 2.21 45.82 7.64
N LEU A 30 1.77 46.58 6.65
CA LEU A 30 1.11 46.02 5.45
C LEU A 30 2.07 45.17 4.61
N GLY A 31 3.36 45.55 4.50
CA GLY A 31 4.40 44.75 3.86
C GLY A 31 4.68 43.44 4.62
N TYR A 32 4.73 43.49 5.95
CA TYR A 32 4.89 42.31 6.79
C TYR A 32 3.67 41.38 6.72
N PHE A 33 2.45 41.96 6.78
CA PHE A 33 1.22 41.19 6.56
C PHE A 33 1.15 40.63 5.14
N GLY A 34 1.51 41.43 4.13
CA GLY A 34 1.57 40.95 2.74
C GLY A 34 2.59 39.84 2.55
N TYR A 35 3.77 39.97 3.15
CA TYR A 35 4.81 38.94 3.10
C TYR A 35 4.39 37.63 3.79
N LYS A 36 3.64 37.69 4.89
CA LYS A 36 3.25 36.55 5.72
C LYS A 36 1.92 35.93 5.32
N GLU A 37 0.94 36.74 4.95
CA GLU A 37 -0.44 36.29 4.72
C GLU A 37 -0.79 36.14 3.22
N ILE A 38 -0.18 36.92 2.31
CA ILE A 38 -0.42 36.77 0.87
C ILE A 38 0.10 35.44 0.33
N PRO A 39 1.30 34.91 0.66
CA PRO A 39 1.68 33.55 0.30
C PRO A 39 0.72 32.51 0.88
N ARG A 40 0.25 32.72 2.12
CA ARG A 40 -0.68 31.84 2.82
C ARG A 40 -2.07 31.86 2.21
N ILE A 41 -2.53 33.04 1.78
CA ILE A 41 -3.77 33.24 1.05
C ILE A 41 -3.62 32.70 -0.38
N LEU A 42 -2.49 32.94 -1.06
CA LEU A 42 -2.20 32.39 -2.38
C LEU A 42 -1.96 30.88 -2.34
N GLU A 43 -1.34 30.33 -1.28
CA GLU A 43 -1.31 28.90 -1.05
C GLU A 43 -2.69 28.34 -0.74
N SER A 44 -3.55 29.06 -0.04
CA SER A 44 -4.96 28.66 0.16
C SER A 44 -5.81 28.76 -1.13
N TYR A 45 -5.46 29.65 -2.04
CA TYR A 45 -6.08 29.76 -3.37
C TYR A 45 -5.42 28.86 -4.43
N ASN A 46 -4.12 28.60 -4.33
CA ASN A 46 -3.39 27.57 -5.09
C ASN A 46 -3.43 26.19 -4.43
N VAL A 47 -4.22 25.99 -3.43
CA VAL A 47 -4.71 24.67 -3.08
C VAL A 47 -5.46 24.19 -4.30
N THR A 48 -4.76 23.60 -5.24
CA THR A 48 -5.35 22.61 -6.12
C THR A 48 -6.06 21.69 -5.15
N ARG A 49 -7.36 21.88 -5.01
CA ARG A 49 -8.16 21.11 -4.07
C ARG A 49 -7.91 19.68 -4.51
N VAL A 50 -7.18 18.93 -3.70
CA VAL A 50 -6.95 17.49 -3.90
C VAL A 50 -8.27 16.82 -4.26
N ALA A 51 -9.31 17.45 -3.88
CA ALA A 51 -10.68 17.14 -3.99
C ALA A 51 -11.35 17.48 -5.31
N THR A 52 -10.77 18.17 -6.26
CA THR A 52 -11.42 18.46 -7.54
C THR A 52 -11.34 17.32 -8.54
N VAL A 53 -10.50 16.33 -8.28
CA VAL A 53 -10.29 15.18 -9.16
C VAL A 53 -10.55 13.90 -8.36
N GLY A 54 -11.77 13.43 -8.37
CA GLY A 54 -12.12 12.17 -7.78
C GLY A 54 -13.55 12.12 -7.30
N TYR A 55 -14.10 10.94 -7.38
CA TYR A 55 -15.46 10.63 -6.96
C TYR A 55 -15.42 9.67 -5.79
N TYR A 56 -16.41 9.79 -4.89
CA TYR A 56 -16.53 8.98 -3.68
C TYR A 56 -17.94 8.47 -3.52
N ALA A 57 -18.09 7.19 -3.24
CA ALA A 57 -19.37 6.64 -2.82
C ALA A 57 -19.72 7.21 -1.44
N TYR A 58 -20.94 7.68 -1.30
CA TYR A 58 -21.43 8.36 -0.12
C TYR A 58 -22.79 7.79 0.30
N LYS A 59 -22.98 7.55 1.59
CA LYS A 59 -24.20 7.04 2.17
C LYS A 59 -24.85 8.14 3.01
N ASN A 60 -26.12 8.44 2.75
CA ASN A 60 -26.86 9.46 3.51
C ASN A 60 -27.45 8.87 4.81
N GLU A 61 -28.10 9.73 5.62
CA GLU A 61 -28.74 9.34 6.88
C GLU A 61 -29.86 8.29 6.71
N GLN A 62 -30.51 8.26 5.54
CA GLN A 62 -31.55 7.26 5.21
C GLN A 62 -30.94 5.92 4.77
N GLY A 63 -29.63 5.77 4.83
CA GLY A 63 -28.94 4.53 4.44
C GLY A 63 -28.80 4.36 2.92
N LYS A 64 -29.12 5.37 2.10
CA LYS A 64 -29.03 5.31 0.64
C LYS A 64 -27.68 5.79 0.15
N TRP A 65 -27.18 5.14 -0.91
CA TRP A 65 -25.91 5.46 -1.54
C TRP A 65 -26.06 6.38 -2.74
N GLY A 66 -25.06 7.22 -2.93
CA GLY A 66 -24.86 8.11 -4.05
C GLY A 66 -23.38 8.37 -4.29
N VAL A 67 -23.07 9.40 -5.05
CA VAL A 67 -21.68 9.81 -5.35
C VAL A 67 -21.51 11.28 -5.08
N ILE A 68 -20.42 11.64 -4.45
CA ILE A 68 -19.93 13.00 -4.30
C ILE A 68 -18.61 13.15 -5.05
N ASN A 69 -18.33 14.39 -5.46
CA ASN A 69 -17.00 14.73 -5.97
C ASN A 69 -16.06 15.04 -4.79
N GLY A 70 -14.80 15.27 -5.09
CA GLY A 70 -13.82 15.60 -4.10
C GLY A 70 -14.02 16.95 -3.40
N THR A 71 -14.91 17.83 -3.84
CA THR A 71 -15.33 19.04 -3.11
C THR A 71 -16.52 18.77 -2.19
N GLY A 72 -17.06 17.54 -2.23
CA GLY A 72 -18.22 17.12 -1.47
C GLY A 72 -19.56 17.49 -2.14
N ASP A 73 -19.55 18.00 -3.38
CA ASP A 73 -20.79 18.26 -4.10
C ASP A 73 -21.41 16.95 -4.56
N THR A 74 -22.73 16.84 -4.47
CA THR A 74 -23.45 15.66 -4.93
C THR A 74 -23.38 15.54 -6.44
N VAL A 75 -22.84 14.43 -6.92
CA VAL A 75 -22.76 14.06 -8.34
C VAL A 75 -23.91 13.12 -8.72
N ILE A 76 -24.10 12.06 -7.92
CA ILE A 76 -25.25 11.17 -8.04
C ILE A 76 -26.02 11.21 -6.72
N PRO A 77 -27.32 11.56 -6.74
CA PRO A 77 -28.14 11.60 -5.53
C PRO A 77 -28.16 10.25 -4.79
N CYS A 78 -28.24 10.29 -3.46
CA CYS A 78 -28.32 9.09 -2.62
C CYS A 78 -29.71 8.44 -2.74
N THR A 79 -29.87 7.58 -3.72
CA THR A 79 -31.14 6.86 -4.00
C THR A 79 -30.97 5.35 -4.03
N TYR A 80 -29.74 4.82 -4.08
CA TYR A 80 -29.45 3.42 -4.24
C TYR A 80 -29.32 2.69 -2.88
N ASP A 81 -29.84 1.49 -2.80
CA ASP A 81 -29.76 0.63 -1.60
C ASP A 81 -28.35 0.04 -1.43
N GLU A 82 -27.72 -0.30 -2.55
CA GLU A 82 -26.39 -0.85 -2.59
C GLU A 82 -25.33 0.23 -2.85
N MET A 83 -24.11 0.00 -2.35
CA MET A 83 -22.99 0.93 -2.54
C MET A 83 -22.70 1.11 -4.02
N VAL A 84 -22.60 2.36 -4.45
CA VAL A 84 -22.17 2.69 -5.80
C VAL A 84 -20.70 2.30 -5.97
N VAL A 85 -20.41 1.49 -6.97
CA VAL A 85 -19.04 1.10 -7.29
C VAL A 85 -18.42 2.12 -8.22
N ILE A 86 -17.29 2.68 -7.82
CA ILE A 86 -16.50 3.65 -8.59
C ILE A 86 -15.15 3.00 -8.90
N PRO A 87 -15.00 2.32 -10.04
CA PRO A 87 -13.80 1.54 -10.33
C PRO A 87 -12.53 2.39 -10.51
N LYS A 88 -12.71 3.64 -10.95
CA LYS A 88 -11.61 4.58 -11.15
C LYS A 88 -12.08 6.01 -10.83
N LYS A 89 -11.40 6.65 -9.88
CA LYS A 89 -11.82 7.93 -9.31
C LYS A 89 -11.88 9.10 -10.26
N ASP A 90 -10.97 9.14 -11.20
CA ASP A 90 -10.83 10.23 -12.18
C ASP A 90 -11.69 10.02 -13.43
N LYS A 91 -12.57 9.00 -13.41
CA LYS A 91 -13.45 8.67 -14.52
C LYS A 91 -14.91 8.75 -14.14
N ASP A 92 -15.71 9.31 -15.04
CA ASP A 92 -17.15 9.45 -14.92
C ASP A 92 -17.88 8.12 -15.16
N VAL A 93 -17.53 7.10 -14.36
CA VAL A 93 -18.08 5.75 -14.50
C VAL A 93 -18.52 5.25 -13.12
N PHE A 94 -19.82 5.19 -12.91
CA PHE A 94 -20.45 4.78 -11.66
C PHE A 94 -21.34 3.57 -11.91
N ILE A 95 -21.00 2.43 -11.31
CA ILE A 95 -21.81 1.21 -11.43
C ILE A 95 -22.78 1.19 -10.26
N VAL A 96 -24.06 1.32 -10.56
CA VAL A 96 -25.16 1.30 -9.59
C VAL A 96 -25.92 -0.01 -9.68
N THR A 97 -26.33 -0.53 -8.54
CA THR A 97 -27.12 -1.76 -8.43
C THR A 97 -28.51 -1.42 -7.98
N GLU A 98 -29.51 -1.80 -8.78
CA GLU A 98 -30.92 -1.74 -8.46
C GLU A 98 -31.39 -3.15 -8.08
N VAL A 99 -31.71 -3.36 -6.80
CA VAL A 99 -32.21 -4.64 -6.32
C VAL A 99 -33.73 -4.70 -6.51
N THR A 100 -34.20 -5.67 -7.27
CA THR A 100 -35.63 -5.88 -7.53
C THR A 100 -36.27 -6.84 -6.54
N ASP A 101 -35.55 -7.83 -6.07
CA ASP A 101 -35.98 -8.77 -5.05
C ASP A 101 -34.79 -9.28 -4.21
N TYR A 102 -34.68 -8.83 -2.97
CA TYR A 102 -33.62 -9.26 -2.05
C TYR A 102 -33.71 -10.76 -1.69
N ALA A 103 -34.91 -11.30 -1.58
CA ALA A 103 -35.08 -12.69 -1.21
C ALA A 103 -34.65 -13.67 -2.31
N LYS A 104 -34.87 -13.29 -3.56
CA LYS A 104 -34.44 -14.03 -4.75
C LYS A 104 -33.07 -13.64 -5.26
N LYS A 105 -32.44 -12.60 -4.68
CA LYS A 105 -31.17 -12.01 -5.15
C LYS A 105 -31.25 -11.51 -6.60
N GLU A 106 -32.40 -10.99 -7.00
CA GLU A 106 -32.62 -10.41 -8.30
C GLU A 106 -32.20 -8.94 -8.29
N TYR A 107 -31.28 -8.56 -9.18
CA TYR A 107 -30.78 -7.20 -9.31
C TYR A 107 -30.36 -6.87 -10.75
N THR A 108 -30.32 -5.60 -11.07
CA THR A 108 -29.80 -5.08 -12.32
C THR A 108 -28.69 -4.06 -12.05
N ASN A 109 -27.65 -4.10 -12.86
CA ASN A 109 -26.58 -3.12 -12.81
C ASN A 109 -26.74 -2.12 -13.95
N LYS A 110 -26.54 -0.85 -13.65
CA LYS A 110 -26.47 0.22 -14.64
C LYS A 110 -25.18 0.99 -14.45
N VAL A 111 -24.67 1.55 -15.53
CA VAL A 111 -23.50 2.42 -15.46
C VAL A 111 -23.95 3.84 -15.76
N LEU A 112 -23.65 4.75 -14.85
CA LEU A 112 -23.96 6.17 -14.96
C LEU A 112 -22.70 7.00 -15.14
N ASN A 113 -22.81 8.11 -15.87
CA ASN A 113 -21.79 9.15 -15.86
C ASN A 113 -22.09 10.23 -14.79
N ALA A 114 -21.22 11.23 -14.64
CA ALA A 114 -21.38 12.32 -13.67
C ALA A 114 -22.62 13.20 -13.89
N LYS A 115 -23.31 13.08 -15.02
CA LYS A 115 -24.60 13.73 -15.28
C LYS A 115 -25.79 12.86 -14.91
N GLY A 116 -25.55 11.69 -14.31
CA GLY A 116 -26.60 10.71 -14.02
C GLY A 116 -27.17 10.02 -15.27
N THR A 117 -26.53 10.17 -16.43
CA THR A 117 -26.97 9.54 -17.67
C THR A 117 -26.40 8.15 -17.78
N GLN A 118 -27.24 7.16 -18.12
CA GLN A 118 -26.80 5.79 -18.34
C GLN A 118 -25.93 5.71 -19.60
N ILE A 119 -24.74 5.13 -19.45
CA ILE A 119 -23.75 4.85 -20.50
C ILE A 119 -23.58 3.33 -20.68
N PHE A 120 -22.90 2.91 -21.75
CA PHE A 120 -22.58 1.50 -22.10
C PHE A 120 -23.82 0.60 -22.23
N LYS A 121 -24.91 1.16 -22.76
CA LYS A 121 -26.22 0.50 -22.90
C LYS A 121 -26.24 -0.67 -23.89
N GLU A 122 -25.22 -0.76 -24.73
CA GLU A 122 -25.05 -1.83 -25.72
C GLU A 122 -24.63 -3.18 -25.11
N PHE A 123 -24.26 -3.17 -23.84
CA PHE A 123 -23.88 -4.37 -23.08
C PHE A 123 -24.97 -4.76 -22.08
N ASP A 124 -25.13 -6.07 -21.89
CA ASP A 124 -26.11 -6.63 -20.94
C ASP A 124 -25.73 -6.30 -19.48
N LYS A 125 -24.41 -6.24 -19.22
CA LYS A 125 -23.84 -5.97 -17.89
C LYS A 125 -22.42 -5.44 -18.00
N ILE A 126 -22.04 -4.57 -17.07
CA ILE A 126 -20.65 -4.09 -16.87
C ILE A 126 -20.25 -4.38 -15.42
N GLU A 127 -19.06 -4.91 -15.24
CA GLU A 127 -18.47 -5.14 -13.92
C GLU A 127 -17.03 -4.60 -13.86
N PRO A 128 -16.60 -4.10 -12.71
CA PRO A 128 -15.19 -3.84 -12.49
C PRO A 128 -14.44 -5.18 -12.35
N ILE A 129 -13.15 -5.14 -12.57
CA ILE A 129 -12.25 -6.27 -12.31
C ILE A 129 -11.54 -5.97 -11.00
N GLU A 130 -11.79 -6.78 -9.98
CA GLU A 130 -11.26 -6.58 -8.63
C GLU A 130 -10.11 -7.55 -8.39
N TYR A 131 -8.90 -7.01 -8.10
CA TYR A 131 -7.70 -7.80 -7.82
C TYR A 131 -7.56 -8.22 -6.36
N ASN A 132 -8.06 -7.41 -5.44
CA ASN A 132 -7.96 -7.68 -4.02
C ASN A 132 -9.26 -7.26 -3.33
N SER A 133 -9.99 -8.23 -2.80
CA SER A 133 -11.27 -7.99 -2.12
C SER A 133 -11.11 -7.32 -0.74
N SER A 134 -9.96 -7.47 -0.08
CA SER A 134 -9.72 -6.85 1.23
C SER A 134 -9.43 -5.35 1.13
N GLU A 135 -8.86 -4.90 0.02
CA GLU A 135 -8.52 -3.49 -0.24
C GLU A 135 -9.33 -2.87 -1.38
N THR A 136 -10.15 -3.66 -2.08
CA THR A 136 -10.98 -3.23 -3.20
C THR A 136 -10.18 -2.50 -4.29
N ILE A 137 -9.13 -3.17 -4.78
CA ILE A 137 -8.30 -2.65 -5.87
C ILE A 137 -8.88 -3.12 -7.20
N TYR A 138 -9.29 -2.16 -8.04
CA TYR A 138 -9.83 -2.43 -9.37
C TYR A 138 -8.77 -2.29 -10.48
N ASP A 139 -9.01 -2.96 -11.62
CA ASP A 139 -8.20 -2.73 -12.82
C ASP A 139 -8.35 -1.30 -13.31
N LYS A 140 -7.21 -0.65 -13.61
CA LYS A 140 -7.15 0.77 -13.98
C LYS A 140 -7.41 1.04 -15.45
N ASN A 141 -7.40 0.01 -16.28
CA ASN A 141 -7.38 0.12 -17.73
C ASN A 141 -8.68 -0.34 -18.37
N VAL A 142 -9.35 -1.35 -17.79
CA VAL A 142 -10.53 -1.98 -18.39
C VAL A 142 -11.62 -2.32 -17.39
N LEU A 143 -12.82 -2.42 -17.94
CA LEU A 143 -14.01 -3.00 -17.31
C LEU A 143 -14.38 -4.28 -18.07
N LYS A 144 -14.97 -5.24 -17.37
CA LYS A 144 -15.54 -6.45 -17.95
C LYS A 144 -16.96 -6.14 -18.46
N CYS A 145 -17.19 -6.41 -19.73
CA CYS A 145 -18.50 -6.24 -20.34
C CYS A 145 -19.10 -7.61 -20.73
N TYR A 146 -20.41 -7.72 -20.70
CA TYR A 146 -21.16 -8.91 -21.05
C TYR A 146 -22.09 -8.63 -22.22
N LYS A 147 -22.15 -9.56 -23.16
CA LYS A 147 -23.12 -9.53 -24.27
C LYS A 147 -23.41 -10.95 -24.71
N ASN A 148 -24.69 -11.30 -24.82
CA ASN A 148 -25.14 -12.64 -25.23
C ASN A 148 -24.47 -13.78 -24.46
N GLY A 149 -24.29 -13.61 -23.15
CA GLY A 149 -23.67 -14.61 -22.27
C GLY A 149 -22.15 -14.77 -22.42
N LYS A 150 -21.49 -13.94 -23.23
CA LYS A 150 -20.03 -13.90 -23.39
C LYS A 150 -19.47 -12.64 -22.73
N MET A 151 -18.19 -12.73 -22.34
CA MET A 151 -17.45 -11.66 -21.69
C MET A 151 -16.48 -11.00 -22.67
N GLY A 152 -16.31 -9.70 -22.54
CA GLY A 152 -15.32 -8.91 -23.25
C GLY A 152 -14.71 -7.86 -22.33
N LEU A 153 -13.88 -7.00 -22.88
CA LEU A 153 -13.24 -5.91 -22.15
C LEU A 153 -13.43 -4.58 -22.88
N ILE A 154 -13.84 -3.55 -22.15
CA ILE A 154 -13.92 -2.17 -22.63
C ILE A 154 -13.01 -1.30 -21.79
N ASP A 155 -12.54 -0.17 -22.34
CA ASP A 155 -11.91 0.86 -21.52
C ASP A 155 -12.96 1.73 -20.80
N TYR A 156 -12.51 2.69 -20.00
CA TYR A 156 -13.39 3.58 -19.25
C TYR A 156 -14.11 4.63 -20.12
N GLU A 157 -13.73 4.75 -21.38
CA GLU A 157 -14.40 5.56 -22.39
C GLU A 157 -15.45 4.76 -23.18
N GLY A 158 -15.56 3.45 -22.95
CA GLY A 158 -16.49 2.54 -23.61
C GLY A 158 -15.95 1.92 -24.91
N ASN A 159 -14.69 2.17 -25.26
CA ASN A 159 -14.11 1.53 -26.45
C ASN A 159 -13.85 0.05 -26.19
N VAL A 160 -14.33 -0.80 -27.08
CA VAL A 160 -14.09 -2.25 -27.00
C VAL A 160 -12.62 -2.52 -27.25
N LYS A 161 -11.96 -3.17 -26.28
CA LYS A 161 -10.58 -3.66 -26.39
C LYS A 161 -10.52 -5.13 -26.76
N PHE A 162 -11.48 -5.89 -26.23
CA PHE A 162 -11.70 -7.29 -26.62
C PHE A 162 -13.19 -7.52 -26.73
N GLU A 163 -13.63 -8.02 -27.88
CA GLU A 163 -15.04 -8.33 -28.13
C GLU A 163 -15.59 -9.33 -27.10
N PRO A 164 -16.90 -9.28 -26.79
CA PRO A 164 -17.55 -10.24 -25.92
C PRO A 164 -17.61 -11.65 -26.52
N GLU A 165 -16.50 -12.37 -26.45
CA GLU A 165 -16.36 -13.73 -26.98
C GLU A 165 -15.75 -14.73 -25.99
N PHE A 166 -15.30 -14.25 -24.82
CA PHE A 166 -14.72 -15.10 -23.80
C PHE A 166 -15.79 -15.85 -23.01
N GLN A 167 -15.49 -17.09 -22.66
CA GLN A 167 -16.28 -17.91 -21.75
C GLN A 167 -16.00 -17.53 -20.28
N GLU A 168 -14.77 -17.07 -20.01
CA GLU A 168 -14.32 -16.67 -18.69
C GLU A 168 -13.30 -15.52 -18.81
N VAL A 169 -13.38 -14.58 -17.86
CA VAL A 169 -12.39 -13.54 -17.62
C VAL A 169 -12.20 -13.45 -16.11
N SER A 170 -11.04 -13.81 -15.62
CA SER A 170 -10.69 -13.84 -14.21
C SER A 170 -9.31 -13.24 -13.94
N ILE A 171 -9.04 -12.91 -12.68
CA ILE A 171 -7.74 -12.41 -12.26
C ILE A 171 -6.71 -13.54 -12.26
N MET A 172 -5.44 -13.19 -12.43
CA MET A 172 -4.33 -14.11 -12.38
C MET A 172 -3.58 -14.00 -11.03
N GLY A 173 -4.15 -14.61 -9.98
CA GLY A 173 -3.61 -14.49 -8.62
C GLY A 173 -3.58 -13.02 -8.15
N ASN A 174 -2.46 -12.58 -7.59
CA ASN A 174 -2.27 -11.19 -7.13
C ASN A 174 -1.57 -10.30 -8.18
N ILE A 175 -1.46 -10.77 -9.43
CA ILE A 175 -0.77 -10.05 -10.50
C ILE A 175 -1.72 -9.00 -11.09
N SER A 176 -1.43 -7.74 -10.87
CA SER A 176 -2.19 -6.63 -11.47
C SER A 176 -1.97 -6.54 -12.98
N GLU A 177 -2.95 -5.98 -13.70
CA GLU A 177 -2.91 -5.78 -15.16
C GLU A 177 -2.81 -7.08 -15.99
N LYS A 178 -3.01 -8.25 -15.36
CA LYS A 178 -3.02 -9.56 -16.04
C LYS A 178 -4.33 -10.28 -15.77
N LEU A 179 -4.99 -10.71 -16.83
CA LEU A 179 -6.25 -11.45 -16.76
C LEU A 179 -6.12 -12.80 -17.46
N LEU A 180 -6.54 -13.83 -16.77
CA LEU A 180 -6.77 -15.13 -17.35
C LEU A 180 -8.06 -15.08 -18.17
N ILE A 181 -7.99 -15.47 -19.44
CA ILE A 181 -9.18 -15.59 -20.28
C ILE A 181 -9.34 -17.02 -20.78
N LYS A 182 -10.60 -17.40 -20.97
CA LYS A 182 -10.96 -18.67 -21.60
C LYS A 182 -11.79 -18.41 -22.87
N LYS A 183 -11.33 -18.92 -24.00
CA LYS A 183 -12.04 -18.90 -25.29
C LYS A 183 -11.85 -20.25 -25.97
N GLU A 184 -12.95 -20.83 -26.47
CA GLU A 184 -12.93 -22.14 -27.17
C GLU A 184 -12.22 -23.23 -26.32
N ASP A 185 -12.52 -23.26 -25.02
CA ASP A 185 -11.93 -24.17 -24.03
C ASP A 185 -10.40 -24.11 -23.91
N LYS A 186 -9.79 -23.04 -24.38
CA LYS A 186 -8.37 -22.74 -24.22
C LYS A 186 -8.18 -21.49 -23.36
N TYR A 187 -7.11 -21.50 -22.59
CA TYR A 187 -6.71 -20.38 -21.76
C TYR A 187 -5.60 -19.56 -22.40
N GLY A 188 -5.62 -18.28 -22.14
CA GLY A 188 -4.60 -17.30 -22.46
C GLY A 188 -4.51 -16.23 -21.36
N VAL A 189 -3.53 -15.34 -21.43
CA VAL A 189 -3.39 -14.21 -20.52
C VAL A 189 -3.39 -12.92 -21.32
N ILE A 190 -4.22 -11.98 -20.91
CA ILE A 190 -4.30 -10.63 -21.47
C ILE A 190 -3.57 -9.65 -20.54
N ASN A 191 -2.82 -8.73 -21.12
CA ASN A 191 -2.30 -7.55 -20.45
C ASN A 191 -3.28 -6.39 -20.66
N THR A 192 -3.90 -5.90 -19.58
CA THR A 192 -4.92 -4.84 -19.66
C THR A 192 -4.35 -3.46 -19.99
N LYS A 193 -3.06 -3.23 -19.71
CA LYS A 193 -2.38 -1.97 -20.02
C LYS A 193 -2.02 -1.83 -21.50
N THR A 194 -1.61 -2.93 -22.13
CA THR A 194 -1.22 -2.93 -23.55
C THR A 194 -2.35 -3.38 -24.47
N TYR A 195 -3.47 -3.85 -23.91
CA TYR A 195 -4.63 -4.40 -24.65
C TYR A 195 -4.23 -5.53 -25.62
N SER A 196 -3.36 -6.41 -25.16
CA SER A 196 -2.81 -7.50 -25.98
C SER A 196 -2.69 -8.80 -25.20
N TYR A 197 -2.58 -9.90 -25.93
CA TYR A 197 -2.25 -11.18 -25.33
C TYR A 197 -0.81 -11.17 -24.82
N ALA A 198 -0.62 -11.34 -23.51
CA ALA A 198 0.68 -11.64 -22.90
C ALA A 198 1.04 -13.10 -23.13
N VAL A 199 0.07 -14.03 -22.97
CA VAL A 199 0.22 -15.44 -23.28
C VAL A 199 -0.90 -15.82 -24.27
N PRO A 200 -0.58 -16.46 -25.41
CA PRO A 200 -1.60 -16.78 -26.41
C PRO A 200 -2.65 -17.77 -25.89
N ASN A 201 -3.88 -17.66 -26.42
CA ASN A 201 -5.02 -18.50 -26.06
C ASN A 201 -4.96 -19.88 -26.73
N ILE A 202 -4.02 -20.72 -26.33
CA ILE A 202 -3.80 -22.05 -26.88
C ILE A 202 -3.66 -23.16 -25.84
N TYR A 203 -3.54 -22.78 -24.55
CA TYR A 203 -3.21 -23.71 -23.48
C TYR A 203 -4.46 -24.35 -22.87
N LYS A 204 -4.33 -25.57 -22.37
CA LYS A 204 -5.40 -26.27 -21.61
C LYS A 204 -5.53 -25.74 -20.20
N ASN A 205 -4.44 -25.25 -19.63
CA ASN A 205 -4.41 -24.62 -18.32
C ASN A 205 -3.26 -23.62 -18.24
N ILE A 206 -3.42 -22.60 -17.42
CA ILE A 206 -2.38 -21.64 -17.05
C ILE A 206 -2.57 -21.31 -15.58
N GLU A 207 -1.53 -21.52 -14.77
CA GLU A 207 -1.54 -21.20 -13.34
C GLU A 207 -0.27 -20.45 -12.95
N PRO A 208 -0.34 -19.50 -12.00
CA PRO A 208 0.86 -18.93 -11.39
C PRO A 208 1.65 -20.04 -10.68
N ILE A 209 2.97 -20.06 -10.87
CA ILE A 209 3.84 -21.03 -10.21
C ILE A 209 4.01 -20.69 -8.75
N ASP A 210 4.10 -19.38 -8.43
CA ASP A 210 4.27 -18.88 -7.08
C ASP A 210 3.40 -17.63 -6.87
N ASN A 211 2.83 -17.51 -5.69
CA ASN A 211 2.04 -16.35 -5.26
C ASN A 211 2.90 -15.32 -4.49
N THR A 212 4.23 -15.39 -4.60
CA THR A 212 5.09 -14.35 -4.03
C THR A 212 5.05 -13.11 -4.91
N ASP A 213 5.02 -11.93 -4.29
CA ASP A 213 4.85 -10.62 -4.94
C ASP A 213 5.88 -10.31 -6.07
N ASN A 214 6.88 -11.14 -6.24
CA ASN A 214 7.98 -10.95 -7.19
C ASN A 214 8.12 -12.07 -8.23
N ASN A 215 7.34 -13.14 -8.19
CA ASN A 215 7.43 -14.22 -9.17
C ASN A 215 6.16 -14.28 -10.02
N THR A 216 6.29 -13.87 -11.26
CA THR A 216 5.23 -13.77 -12.25
C THR A 216 5.35 -14.81 -13.35
N ASN A 217 5.92 -15.99 -13.05
CA ASN A 217 5.99 -17.08 -13.98
C ASN A 217 4.72 -17.94 -13.93
N TYR A 218 4.32 -18.45 -15.08
CA TYR A 218 3.16 -19.33 -15.24
C TYR A 218 3.57 -20.74 -15.60
N ASP A 219 2.98 -21.73 -14.95
CA ASP A 219 2.88 -23.09 -15.45
C ASP A 219 1.83 -23.11 -16.56
N VAL A 220 2.23 -23.43 -17.78
CA VAL A 220 1.35 -23.52 -18.94
C VAL A 220 1.26 -24.95 -19.41
N VAL A 221 0.03 -25.44 -19.61
CA VAL A 221 -0.22 -26.82 -20.04
C VAL A 221 -0.68 -26.82 -21.48
N PHE A 222 0.13 -27.41 -22.37
CA PHE A 222 -0.21 -27.66 -23.77
C PHE A 222 -0.39 -29.15 -23.98
N GLU A 223 -1.54 -29.57 -24.51
CA GLU A 223 -1.98 -30.96 -24.52
C GLU A 223 -2.00 -31.59 -23.11
N SER A 224 -0.95 -32.27 -22.71
CA SER A 224 -0.76 -32.87 -21.38
C SER A 224 0.60 -32.55 -20.76
N LEU A 225 1.39 -31.72 -21.44
CA LEU A 225 2.74 -31.38 -21.01
C LEU A 225 2.81 -29.96 -20.48
N HIS A 226 3.62 -29.82 -19.48
CA HIS A 226 3.85 -28.60 -18.75
C HIS A 226 5.08 -27.85 -19.25
N GLY A 227 5.03 -26.55 -19.24
CA GLY A 227 6.14 -25.65 -19.50
C GLY A 227 6.02 -24.39 -18.66
N VAL A 228 7.01 -23.50 -18.76
CA VAL A 228 7.01 -22.26 -17.98
C VAL A 228 7.15 -21.06 -18.88
N MET A 229 6.29 -20.08 -18.66
CA MET A 229 6.34 -18.76 -19.30
C MET A 229 6.39 -17.66 -18.25
N THR A 230 7.05 -16.55 -18.58
CA THR A 230 6.95 -15.31 -17.78
C THR A 230 5.58 -14.68 -17.97
N GLU A 231 5.21 -13.74 -17.11
CA GLU A 231 3.97 -12.93 -17.21
C GLU A 231 3.81 -12.21 -18.57
N ASN A 232 4.90 -11.96 -19.28
CA ASN A 232 4.92 -11.30 -20.58
C ASN A 232 5.05 -12.28 -21.76
N GLY A 233 4.84 -13.58 -21.51
CA GLY A 233 4.81 -14.62 -22.53
C GLY A 233 6.17 -15.07 -23.04
N LYS A 234 7.29 -14.67 -22.41
CA LYS A 234 8.60 -15.23 -22.74
C LYS A 234 8.68 -16.67 -22.24
N LYS A 235 9.03 -17.61 -23.12
CA LYS A 235 9.26 -19.01 -22.77
C LYS A 235 10.49 -19.10 -21.84
N VAL A 236 10.31 -19.72 -20.69
CA VAL A 236 11.38 -20.06 -19.72
C VAL A 236 11.74 -21.55 -19.90
N ILE A 237 10.73 -22.43 -19.87
CA ILE A 237 10.89 -23.86 -20.07
C ILE A 237 9.91 -24.29 -21.16
N ALA A 238 10.36 -25.12 -22.08
CA ALA A 238 9.49 -25.67 -23.12
C ALA A 238 8.38 -26.54 -22.52
N THR A 239 7.23 -26.62 -23.21
CA THR A 239 6.13 -27.51 -22.83
C THR A 239 6.45 -28.94 -23.18
N GLU A 240 7.30 -29.58 -22.39
CA GLU A 240 7.79 -30.95 -22.62
C GLU A 240 7.97 -31.74 -21.31
N TYR A 241 7.51 -31.18 -20.18
CA TYR A 241 7.64 -31.79 -18.86
C TYR A 241 6.31 -32.37 -18.40
N ASP A 242 6.38 -33.41 -17.57
CA ASP A 242 5.19 -34.06 -17.02
C ASP A 242 4.59 -33.28 -15.87
N GLU A 243 5.43 -32.44 -15.21
CA GLU A 243 5.02 -31.69 -14.02
C GLU A 243 5.95 -30.51 -13.78
N ILE A 244 5.38 -29.37 -13.36
CA ILE A 244 6.09 -28.23 -12.75
C ILE A 244 5.78 -28.26 -11.27
N PHE A 245 6.83 -28.31 -10.43
CA PHE A 245 6.66 -28.31 -9.00
C PHE A 245 6.45 -26.89 -8.46
N LYS A 246 5.44 -26.74 -7.63
CA LYS A 246 5.22 -25.50 -6.87
C LYS A 246 6.25 -25.44 -5.73
N ILE A 247 7.34 -24.72 -5.97
CA ILE A 247 8.34 -24.37 -4.97
C ILE A 247 8.30 -22.87 -4.71
N LYS A 248 8.62 -22.47 -3.49
CA LYS A 248 8.74 -21.04 -3.20
C LYS A 248 10.09 -20.54 -3.70
N SER A 249 10.07 -19.79 -4.79
CA SER A 249 11.28 -19.20 -5.36
C SER A 249 10.94 -18.06 -6.33
N SER A 250 11.71 -16.97 -6.22
CA SER A 250 11.69 -15.89 -7.22
C SER A 250 12.73 -16.09 -8.33
N THR A 251 13.61 -17.10 -8.22
CA THR A 251 14.79 -17.26 -9.07
C THR A 251 14.87 -18.63 -9.76
N HIS A 252 14.07 -19.62 -9.33
CA HIS A 252 14.15 -21.00 -9.81
C HIS A 252 12.79 -21.63 -10.00
N VAL A 253 12.76 -22.62 -10.90
CA VAL A 253 11.61 -23.47 -11.20
C VAL A 253 12.05 -24.91 -11.18
N ALA A 254 11.27 -25.79 -10.58
CA ALA A 254 11.53 -27.24 -10.59
C ALA A 254 10.56 -27.96 -11.54
N ALA A 255 11.08 -28.88 -12.34
CA ALA A 255 10.30 -29.64 -13.33
C ALA A 255 10.68 -31.13 -13.33
N ARG A 256 9.74 -32.00 -13.73
CA ARG A 256 9.92 -33.43 -13.90
C ARG A 256 9.63 -33.86 -15.36
N LYS A 257 10.50 -34.70 -15.90
CA LYS A 257 10.30 -35.39 -17.18
C LYS A 257 10.66 -36.86 -16.99
N GLY A 258 9.67 -37.76 -17.07
CA GLY A 258 9.84 -39.16 -16.67
C GLY A 258 10.29 -39.29 -15.21
N ASN A 259 11.42 -39.90 -15.02
CA ASN A 259 12.05 -40.05 -13.70
C ASN A 259 13.04 -38.92 -13.36
N ASP A 260 13.37 -38.06 -14.31
CA ASP A 260 14.33 -36.97 -14.11
C ASP A 260 13.62 -35.72 -13.52
N ARG A 261 14.14 -35.23 -12.41
CA ARG A 261 13.73 -34.00 -11.78
C ARG A 261 14.88 -33.03 -11.83
N SER A 262 14.60 -31.80 -12.18
CA SER A 262 15.62 -30.79 -12.41
C SER A 262 15.17 -29.43 -11.89
N LEU A 263 16.15 -28.64 -11.44
CA LEU A 263 15.98 -27.25 -11.07
C LEU A 263 16.54 -26.38 -12.19
N PHE A 264 15.74 -25.40 -12.58
CA PHE A 264 16.05 -24.41 -13.62
C PHE A 264 16.06 -23.02 -13.01
N ASN A 265 16.94 -22.14 -13.49
CA ASN A 265 16.82 -20.72 -13.18
C ASN A 265 15.70 -20.07 -14.03
N ILE A 266 15.36 -18.82 -13.73
CA ILE A 266 14.31 -18.08 -14.45
C ILE A 266 14.64 -17.80 -15.93
N ASN A 267 15.86 -18.09 -16.40
CA ASN A 267 16.23 -18.01 -17.80
C ASN A 267 16.01 -19.34 -18.54
N GLY A 268 15.63 -20.41 -17.82
CA GLY A 268 15.42 -21.74 -18.36
C GLY A 268 16.69 -22.61 -18.43
N GLU A 269 17.77 -22.19 -17.77
CA GLU A 269 19.00 -22.97 -17.71
C GLU A 269 18.92 -23.97 -16.55
N LYS A 270 19.24 -25.23 -16.82
CA LYS A 270 19.31 -26.28 -15.79
C LYS A 270 20.49 -26.00 -14.87
N VAL A 271 20.21 -25.75 -13.60
CA VAL A 271 21.23 -25.39 -12.60
C VAL A 271 21.53 -26.54 -11.65
N SER A 272 20.64 -27.51 -11.52
CA SER A 272 20.81 -28.67 -10.67
C SER A 272 20.02 -29.86 -11.20
N GLY A 273 20.52 -31.05 -10.86
CA GLY A 273 19.76 -32.30 -11.00
C GLY A 273 18.72 -32.45 -9.89
N TYR A 274 18.34 -33.69 -9.65
CA TYR A 274 17.33 -34.04 -8.68
C TYR A 274 17.75 -33.67 -7.24
N ILE A 275 16.94 -32.82 -6.61
CA ILE A 275 16.99 -32.55 -5.17
C ILE A 275 15.63 -32.98 -4.59
N ALA A 276 15.65 -34.10 -3.85
CA ALA A 276 14.43 -34.66 -3.27
C ALA A 276 13.83 -33.69 -2.23
N GLY A 277 12.50 -33.52 -2.28
CA GLY A 277 11.77 -32.76 -1.25
C GLY A 277 12.00 -31.27 -1.25
N ILE A 278 12.48 -30.68 -2.36
CA ILE A 278 12.68 -29.22 -2.46
C ILE A 278 11.38 -28.46 -2.14
N LYS A 279 11.48 -27.47 -1.26
CA LYS A 279 10.38 -26.58 -0.85
C LYS A 279 10.62 -25.15 -1.31
N GLU A 280 11.83 -24.62 -1.10
CA GLU A 280 12.22 -23.26 -1.48
C GLU A 280 13.57 -23.33 -2.22
N ALA A 281 13.76 -22.45 -3.19
CA ALA A 281 15.02 -22.29 -3.87
C ALA A 281 15.45 -20.81 -3.89
N TYR A 282 16.72 -20.61 -3.65
CA TYR A 282 17.43 -19.33 -3.68
C TYR A 282 18.58 -19.40 -4.69
N GLU A 283 19.27 -18.30 -4.96
CA GLU A 283 20.37 -18.25 -5.92
C GLU A 283 21.51 -19.23 -5.62
N ASP A 284 21.73 -19.56 -4.36
CA ASP A 284 22.87 -20.33 -3.85
C ASP A 284 22.48 -21.65 -3.18
N VAL A 285 21.24 -21.75 -2.67
CA VAL A 285 20.80 -22.87 -1.84
C VAL A 285 19.36 -23.25 -2.09
N VAL A 286 19.00 -24.45 -1.65
CA VAL A 286 17.61 -24.92 -1.56
C VAL A 286 17.29 -25.32 -0.12
N ILE A 287 16.07 -25.03 0.31
CA ILE A 287 15.48 -25.63 1.50
C ILE A 287 14.72 -26.87 1.05
N TYR A 288 15.03 -28.02 1.66
CA TYR A 288 14.42 -29.30 1.32
C TYR A 288 13.83 -29.97 2.56
N GLU A 289 12.85 -30.83 2.35
CA GLU A 289 12.22 -31.62 3.39
C GLU A 289 12.55 -33.11 3.21
N THR A 290 12.86 -33.77 4.30
CA THR A 290 12.93 -35.23 4.37
C THR A 290 12.40 -35.72 5.73
N ALA A 291 11.59 -36.76 5.74
CA ALA A 291 10.91 -37.27 6.93
C ALA A 291 10.21 -36.19 7.78
N GLY A 292 9.59 -35.19 7.15
CA GLY A 292 8.88 -34.09 7.83
C GLY A 292 9.78 -33.04 8.48
N LYS A 293 11.09 -33.06 8.20
CA LYS A 293 12.05 -32.09 8.69
C LYS A 293 12.72 -31.35 7.54
N LEU A 294 12.96 -30.05 7.75
CA LEU A 294 13.62 -29.17 6.81
C LEU A 294 15.13 -29.13 7.03
N GLY A 295 15.87 -29.11 5.93
CA GLY A 295 17.32 -28.89 5.86
C GLY A 295 17.67 -27.94 4.73
N VAL A 296 18.94 -27.60 4.59
CA VAL A 296 19.47 -26.72 3.54
C VAL A 296 20.59 -27.44 2.80
N LYS A 297 20.55 -27.38 1.45
CA LYS A 297 21.62 -27.83 0.55
C LYS A 297 22.04 -26.72 -0.38
N SER A 298 23.30 -26.75 -0.82
CA SER A 298 23.71 -25.96 -1.99
C SER A 298 23.01 -26.47 -3.25
N LEU A 299 23.01 -25.68 -4.32
CA LEU A 299 22.48 -26.10 -5.63
C LEU A 299 23.22 -27.34 -6.16
N ALA A 300 24.50 -27.55 -5.77
CA ALA A 300 25.27 -28.74 -6.11
C ALA A 300 24.93 -29.97 -5.24
N GLY A 301 23.98 -29.84 -4.30
CA GLY A 301 23.54 -30.93 -3.42
C GLY A 301 24.36 -31.14 -2.15
N LYS A 302 25.39 -30.31 -1.86
CA LYS A 302 26.17 -30.38 -0.61
C LYS A 302 25.29 -29.94 0.57
N GLU A 303 25.22 -30.76 1.61
CA GLU A 303 24.45 -30.46 2.81
C GLU A 303 25.06 -29.28 3.58
N ILE A 304 24.22 -28.28 3.89
CA ILE A 304 24.58 -27.08 4.65
C ILE A 304 23.97 -27.13 6.04
N LEU A 305 22.67 -27.41 6.13
CA LEU A 305 21.98 -27.72 7.39
C LEU A 305 21.29 -29.07 7.26
N LYS A 306 21.50 -29.95 8.27
CA LYS A 306 20.83 -31.25 8.33
C LYS A 306 19.31 -31.08 8.44
N PRO A 307 18.50 -32.04 7.98
CA PRO A 307 17.05 -31.98 8.07
C PRO A 307 16.55 -32.28 9.48
N GLU A 308 16.69 -31.31 10.37
CA GLU A 308 16.32 -31.40 11.79
C GLU A 308 15.24 -30.40 12.19
N TYR A 309 14.96 -29.42 11.33
CA TYR A 309 14.12 -28.25 11.66
C TYR A 309 12.67 -28.43 11.19
N THR A 310 11.75 -27.78 11.90
CA THR A 310 10.34 -27.67 11.49
C THR A 310 10.08 -26.43 10.64
N GLU A 311 10.90 -25.39 10.84
CA GLU A 311 10.87 -24.16 10.05
C GLU A 311 12.30 -23.70 9.77
N ILE A 312 12.53 -23.18 8.56
CA ILE A 312 13.77 -22.52 8.16
C ILE A 312 13.40 -21.29 7.34
N LYS A 313 13.96 -20.14 7.69
CA LYS A 313 13.87 -18.91 6.91
C LYS A 313 15.27 -18.39 6.61
N LYS A 314 15.65 -18.32 5.34
CA LYS A 314 16.93 -17.72 4.93
C LYS A 314 16.88 -16.20 5.12
N ILE A 315 17.88 -15.65 5.79
CA ILE A 315 18.02 -14.22 6.08
C ILE A 315 19.13 -13.61 5.21
N SER A 316 20.29 -14.24 5.20
CA SER A 316 21.44 -13.83 4.40
C SER A 316 22.11 -15.06 3.78
N LYS A 317 23.28 -14.88 3.16
CA LYS A 317 24.04 -15.98 2.60
C LYS A 317 24.43 -17.02 3.65
N ASP A 318 24.69 -16.56 4.86
CA ASP A 318 25.26 -17.34 5.97
C ASP A 318 24.35 -17.44 7.21
N LYS A 319 23.18 -16.79 7.22
CA LYS A 319 22.29 -16.77 8.39
C LYS A 319 20.87 -17.23 8.08
N TYR A 320 20.35 -18.04 8.99
CA TYR A 320 19.01 -18.63 8.93
C TYR A 320 18.30 -18.46 10.27
N ILE A 321 17.02 -18.12 10.26
CA ILE A 321 16.15 -18.35 11.41
C ILE A 321 15.65 -19.77 11.29
N THR A 322 15.83 -20.57 12.33
CA THR A 322 15.47 -21.99 12.35
C THR A 322 14.62 -22.30 13.56
N LYS A 323 13.78 -23.33 13.45
CA LYS A 323 12.96 -23.83 14.54
C LYS A 323 13.10 -25.35 14.66
N LYS A 324 13.40 -25.84 15.84
CA LYS A 324 13.24 -27.26 16.27
C LYS A 324 11.96 -27.37 17.10
N GLU A 325 12.02 -27.18 18.38
CA GLU A 325 10.89 -26.92 19.27
C GLU A 325 10.66 -25.41 19.41
N LYS A 326 11.73 -24.66 19.52
CA LYS A 326 11.79 -23.21 19.60
C LYS A 326 12.70 -22.64 18.51
N TYR A 327 12.72 -21.33 18.42
CA TYR A 327 13.48 -20.63 17.39
C TYR A 327 14.90 -20.30 17.85
N ASN A 328 15.83 -20.38 16.90
CA ASN A 328 17.19 -19.86 17.02
C ASN A 328 17.63 -19.20 15.70
N ILE A 329 18.71 -18.43 15.74
CA ILE A 329 19.41 -17.92 14.58
C ILE A 329 20.65 -18.78 14.39
N VAL A 330 20.76 -19.40 13.22
CA VAL A 330 21.90 -20.26 12.88
C VAL A 330 22.77 -19.55 11.86
N SER A 331 24.07 -19.44 12.15
CA SER A 331 25.08 -19.03 11.19
C SER A 331 25.79 -20.25 10.63
N VAL A 332 26.08 -20.24 9.34
CA VAL A 332 26.85 -21.25 8.65
C VAL A 332 28.17 -20.68 8.16
N SER A 333 29.25 -21.37 8.38
CA SER A 333 30.56 -21.03 7.85
C SER A 333 31.15 -22.21 7.06
N GLU A 334 31.71 -21.92 5.91
CA GLU A 334 32.34 -22.92 5.06
C GLU A 334 33.81 -23.01 5.40
N GLY A 335 34.19 -24.10 6.07
CA GLY A 335 35.59 -24.45 6.30
C GLY A 335 36.17 -25.25 5.14
N THR A 336 37.48 -25.48 5.17
CA THR A 336 38.20 -26.25 4.13
C THR A 336 37.72 -27.71 4.02
N GLU A 337 37.26 -28.30 5.11
CA GLU A 337 36.85 -29.71 5.18
C GLU A 337 35.35 -29.90 5.43
N ALA A 338 34.71 -28.99 6.15
CA ALA A 338 33.31 -29.13 6.53
C ALA A 338 32.60 -27.77 6.64
N ILE A 339 31.27 -27.82 6.52
CA ILE A 339 30.38 -26.68 6.85
C ILE A 339 30.05 -26.79 8.34
N THR A 340 30.24 -25.69 9.06
CA THR A 340 29.91 -25.60 10.48
C THR A 340 28.67 -24.74 10.64
N ALA A 341 27.66 -25.25 11.33
CA ALA A 341 26.46 -24.52 11.73
C ALA A 341 26.55 -24.18 13.23
N THR A 342 26.36 -22.91 13.55
CA THR A 342 26.46 -22.41 14.94
C THR A 342 25.18 -21.67 15.30
N GLU A 343 24.54 -22.06 16.40
CA GLU A 343 23.43 -21.33 16.99
C GLU A 343 23.93 -20.07 17.68
N LEU A 344 23.35 -18.92 17.37
CA LEU A 344 23.84 -17.62 17.83
C LEU A 344 23.12 -17.10 19.07
N LEU A 345 21.84 -17.47 19.27
CA LEU A 345 21.15 -17.12 20.51
C LEU A 345 21.49 -18.08 21.63
N GLN A 346 21.93 -17.56 22.77
CA GLN A 346 22.23 -18.34 23.97
C GLN A 346 21.00 -19.03 24.57
N LYS A 347 19.83 -18.44 24.38
CA LYS A 347 18.51 -18.94 24.78
C LYS A 347 17.62 -19.00 23.58
N GLU A 348 16.98 -20.13 23.34
CA GLU A 348 16.00 -20.30 22.29
C GLU A 348 14.75 -19.41 22.54
N ALA A 349 14.21 -18.82 21.49
CA ALA A 349 13.07 -17.90 21.53
C ALA A 349 11.76 -18.60 21.18
N GLU A 350 10.64 -18.07 21.66
CA GLU A 350 9.29 -18.52 21.25
C GLU A 350 8.97 -18.09 19.82
N ASN A 351 9.50 -16.93 19.41
CA ASN A 351 9.37 -16.37 18.07
C ASN A 351 10.60 -15.52 17.74
N ILE A 352 10.93 -15.41 16.44
CA ILE A 352 11.97 -14.49 15.95
C ILE A 352 11.45 -13.84 14.67
N GLN A 353 11.40 -12.50 14.67
CA GLN A 353 11.10 -11.70 13.50
C GLN A 353 12.34 -10.97 13.02
N TYR A 354 12.59 -10.99 11.71
CA TYR A 354 13.65 -10.20 11.07
C TYR A 354 13.06 -9.01 10.33
N TYR A 355 13.58 -7.84 10.63
CA TYR A 355 13.19 -6.55 10.03
C TYR A 355 14.26 -6.15 9.00
N LYS A 356 13.93 -6.39 7.74
CA LYS A 356 14.88 -6.30 6.61
C LYS A 356 15.47 -4.91 6.42
N GLU A 357 14.63 -3.88 6.46
CA GLU A 357 15.03 -2.49 6.24
C GLU A 357 15.98 -1.97 7.33
N GLY A 358 15.81 -2.46 8.55
CA GLY A 358 16.67 -2.14 9.70
C GLY A 358 17.79 -3.14 9.92
N ALA A 359 17.78 -4.26 9.22
CA ALA A 359 18.73 -5.37 9.38
C ALA A 359 18.89 -5.84 10.84
N PHE A 360 17.78 -6.00 11.56
CA PHE A 360 17.78 -6.42 12.95
C PHE A 360 16.75 -7.52 13.23
N TYR A 361 16.92 -8.21 14.36
CA TYR A 361 16.01 -9.26 14.82
C TYR A 361 15.33 -8.84 16.12
N VAL A 362 14.07 -9.24 16.26
CA VAL A 362 13.32 -9.19 17.52
C VAL A 362 13.00 -10.63 17.91
N ALA A 363 13.51 -11.07 19.06
CA ALA A 363 13.25 -12.38 19.60
C ALA A 363 12.33 -12.27 20.82
N GLU A 364 11.27 -13.08 20.84
CA GLU A 364 10.30 -13.14 21.92
C GLU A 364 10.63 -14.30 22.87
N TYR A 365 10.58 -14.02 24.16
CA TYR A 365 10.82 -14.99 25.23
C TYR A 365 9.65 -15.00 26.20
N LYS A 366 9.28 -16.18 26.69
CA LYS A 366 8.34 -16.32 27.81
C LYS A 366 9.11 -16.44 29.13
N GLU A 367 8.76 -15.55 30.08
CA GLU A 367 9.22 -15.58 31.45
C GLU A 367 8.05 -15.30 32.38
N ASP A 368 7.78 -16.19 33.33
CA ASP A 368 6.73 -16.02 34.36
C ASP A 368 5.35 -15.57 33.79
N ASN A 369 4.90 -16.20 32.69
CA ASN A 369 3.69 -15.86 31.92
C ASN A 369 3.69 -14.48 31.25
N THR A 370 4.83 -13.80 31.22
CA THR A 370 4.99 -12.55 30.47
C THR A 370 5.80 -12.79 29.20
N THR A 371 5.49 -12.05 28.15
CA THR A 371 6.31 -12.02 26.93
C THR A 371 7.28 -10.87 27.01
N LYS A 372 8.54 -11.16 26.85
CA LYS A 372 9.63 -10.17 26.73
C LYS A 372 10.22 -10.24 25.32
N GLU A 373 10.58 -9.10 24.79
CA GLU A 373 11.23 -8.98 23.48
C GLU A 373 12.66 -8.47 23.68
N SER A 374 13.57 -9.06 22.94
CA SER A 374 14.99 -8.66 22.87
C SER A 374 15.36 -8.36 21.42
N PHE A 375 16.07 -7.27 21.23
CA PHE A 375 16.44 -6.76 19.93
C PHE A 375 17.92 -7.01 19.66
N TYR A 376 18.22 -7.61 18.55
CA TYR A 376 19.57 -7.97 18.14
C TYR A 376 19.92 -7.32 16.80
N ASN A 377 21.13 -6.80 16.66
CA ASN A 377 21.61 -6.28 15.37
C ASN A 377 21.83 -7.43 14.36
N SER A 378 22.32 -7.10 13.16
CA SER A 378 22.63 -8.07 12.09
C SER A 378 23.66 -9.12 12.50
N ASP A 379 24.52 -8.81 13.47
CA ASP A 379 25.55 -9.73 13.99
C ASP A 379 25.06 -10.58 15.18
N VAL A 380 23.77 -10.43 15.49
CA VAL A 380 23.07 -11.13 16.59
C VAL A 380 23.64 -10.74 17.98
N GLU A 381 24.12 -9.51 18.10
CA GLU A 381 24.45 -8.92 19.38
C GLU A 381 23.21 -8.26 20.00
N LEU A 382 22.94 -8.56 21.26
CA LEU A 382 21.84 -7.92 22.02
C LEU A 382 22.08 -6.41 22.14
N LYS A 383 21.12 -5.61 21.73
CA LYS A 383 21.18 -4.16 21.76
C LYS A 383 20.16 -3.52 22.69
N LEU A 384 18.96 -4.09 22.80
CA LEU A 384 17.84 -3.50 23.54
C LEU A 384 16.92 -4.59 24.06
N GLU A 385 16.29 -4.35 25.20
CA GLU A 385 15.20 -5.15 25.75
C GLU A 385 13.98 -4.27 25.97
N GLY A 386 12.80 -4.75 25.55
CA GLY A 386 11.57 -3.98 25.66
C GLY A 386 10.47 -4.63 24.82
N LYS A 387 9.41 -3.86 24.53
CA LYS A 387 8.33 -4.29 23.63
C LYS A 387 8.28 -3.38 22.41
N LEU A 388 8.33 -3.94 21.23
CA LEU A 388 8.14 -3.18 20.00
C LEU A 388 6.70 -2.69 19.90
N LEU A 389 6.52 -1.37 19.91
CA LEU A 389 5.21 -0.73 19.78
C LEU A 389 4.94 -0.29 18.34
N GLU A 390 5.98 0.15 17.64
CA GLU A 390 5.88 0.67 16.28
C GLU A 390 7.20 0.42 15.53
N TYR A 391 7.08 0.08 14.26
CA TYR A 391 8.19 -0.03 13.33
C TYR A 391 7.87 0.74 12.06
N ASN A 392 8.74 1.64 11.67
CA ASN A 392 8.62 2.40 10.42
C ASN A 392 9.88 2.23 9.57
N GLY A 393 9.80 1.31 8.62
CA GLY A 393 10.91 1.00 7.70
C GLY A 393 11.28 2.16 6.79
N ASN A 394 10.31 3.00 6.41
CA ASN A 394 10.52 4.12 5.50
C ASN A 394 11.25 5.28 6.19
N ASP A 395 10.87 5.63 7.40
CA ASP A 395 11.46 6.71 8.18
C ASP A 395 12.70 6.27 8.96
N GLY A 396 12.90 4.96 9.08
CA GLY A 396 14.09 4.36 9.69
C GLY A 396 14.10 4.42 11.22
N TYR A 397 12.93 4.23 11.87
CA TYR A 397 12.82 4.22 13.31
C TYR A 397 11.95 3.08 13.85
N MET A 398 12.11 2.86 15.15
CA MET A 398 11.23 2.01 15.95
C MET A 398 10.90 2.71 17.28
N ARG A 399 9.67 2.49 17.78
CA ARG A 399 9.23 2.91 19.10
C ARG A 399 9.10 1.70 20.00
N VAL A 400 9.76 1.76 21.13
CA VAL A 400 9.90 0.62 22.05
C VAL A 400 9.45 1.03 23.45
N LEU A 401 8.58 0.22 24.06
CA LEU A 401 8.32 0.31 25.50
C LEU A 401 9.48 -0.38 26.22
N LYS A 402 10.26 0.40 26.95
CA LYS A 402 11.46 -0.08 27.64
C LYS A 402 11.13 -1.15 28.67
N ALA A 403 11.96 -2.15 28.77
CA ALA A 403 11.80 -3.25 29.72
C ALA A 403 11.70 -2.71 31.17
N ASN A 404 10.72 -3.22 31.92
CA ASN A 404 10.46 -2.84 33.31
C ASN A 404 10.13 -1.34 33.53
N SER A 405 9.70 -0.63 32.50
CA SER A 405 9.31 0.78 32.52
C SER A 405 7.94 0.98 31.87
N LYS A 406 7.37 2.18 32.06
CA LYS A 406 6.22 2.67 31.28
C LYS A 406 6.67 3.71 30.24
N GLU A 407 7.95 3.90 30.09
CA GLU A 407 8.52 4.88 29.18
C GLU A 407 8.63 4.30 27.78
N GLU A 408 8.13 5.06 26.82
CA GLU A 408 8.25 4.78 25.40
C GLU A 408 9.41 5.59 24.85
N GLU A 409 10.32 4.93 24.16
CA GLU A 409 11.50 5.55 23.58
C GLU A 409 11.57 5.27 22.09
N PHE A 410 12.16 6.21 21.36
CA PHE A 410 12.39 6.09 19.93
C PHE A 410 13.85 5.76 19.63
N TYR A 411 14.07 4.84 18.73
CA TYR A 411 15.39 4.40 18.30
C TYR A 411 15.48 4.38 16.78
N ASN A 412 16.64 4.76 16.25
CA ASN A 412 16.95 4.43 14.85
C ASN A 412 17.36 2.95 14.71
N PHE A 413 17.57 2.48 13.50
CA PHE A 413 17.94 1.07 13.25
C PHE A 413 19.38 0.71 13.65
N LYS A 414 20.18 1.68 14.09
CA LYS A 414 21.47 1.43 14.77
C LYS A 414 21.34 1.29 16.28
N PHE A 415 20.11 1.31 16.80
CA PHE A 415 19.79 1.31 18.21
C PHE A 415 20.26 2.55 19.00
N GLU A 416 20.46 3.65 18.29
CA GLU A 416 20.74 4.94 18.92
C GLU A 416 19.40 5.59 19.29
N HIS A 417 19.30 6.10 20.53
CA HIS A 417 18.13 6.83 20.98
C HIS A 417 17.97 8.11 20.15
N ILE A 418 16.77 8.37 19.69
CA ILE A 418 16.41 9.57 18.94
C ILE A 418 15.20 10.24 19.58
N SER A 419 15.05 11.53 19.37
CA SER A 419 13.84 12.23 19.80
C SER A 419 12.64 11.82 18.96
N GLU A 420 11.44 11.91 19.53
CA GLU A 420 10.18 11.72 18.78
C GLU A 420 10.13 12.62 17.54
N GLU A 421 10.60 13.86 17.65
CA GLU A 421 10.69 14.80 16.54
C GLU A 421 11.61 14.29 15.40
N SER A 422 12.70 13.61 15.76
CA SER A 422 13.64 13.04 14.79
C SER A 422 13.13 11.74 14.17
N ALA A 423 12.30 10.98 14.88
CA ALA A 423 11.69 9.75 14.39
C ALA A 423 10.72 10.05 13.25
N TYR A 424 9.87 11.02 13.44
CA TYR A 424 8.85 11.41 12.44
C TYR A 424 9.44 12.35 11.39
N LYS A 425 10.28 11.82 10.51
CA LYS A 425 10.98 12.60 9.46
C LYS A 425 10.06 13.12 8.37
N THR A 426 8.98 12.43 8.10
CA THR A 426 8.00 12.80 7.08
C THR A 426 6.89 13.65 7.68
N ASN A 427 6.10 14.31 6.84
CA ASN A 427 5.07 15.31 7.15
C ASN A 427 3.97 14.84 8.12
N ASN A 428 4.35 14.28 9.25
CA ASN A 428 3.41 13.90 10.29
C ASN A 428 2.84 15.15 10.96
N LEU A 429 1.53 15.16 11.08
CA LEU A 429 0.81 16.21 11.76
C LEU A 429 0.46 15.77 13.18
N PHE A 430 0.86 16.57 14.15
CA PHE A 430 0.58 16.36 15.56
C PHE A 430 -0.63 17.18 15.98
N ARG A 431 -1.63 16.50 16.53
CA ARG A 431 -2.84 17.11 17.06
C ARG A 431 -2.49 17.95 18.29
N PHE A 432 -2.95 19.20 18.35
CA PHE A 432 -2.91 20.05 19.54
C PHE A 432 -4.26 20.72 19.77
N VAL A 433 -4.49 21.17 20.99
CA VAL A 433 -5.72 21.88 21.39
C VAL A 433 -5.34 23.26 21.88
N GLU A 434 -6.02 24.27 21.36
CA GLU A 434 -5.90 25.65 21.78
C GLU A 434 -7.30 26.27 21.84
N ASN A 435 -7.64 26.91 22.96
CA ASN A 435 -8.97 27.50 23.19
C ASN A 435 -10.14 26.56 22.94
N GLY A 436 -9.97 25.25 23.27
CA GLY A 436 -10.97 24.22 23.07
C GLY A 436 -11.16 23.76 21.62
N LYS A 437 -10.35 24.25 20.70
CA LYS A 437 -10.35 23.83 19.29
C LYS A 437 -9.11 23.02 18.97
N VAL A 438 -9.26 22.11 18.02
CA VAL A 438 -8.21 21.22 17.55
C VAL A 438 -7.51 21.83 16.33
N GLY A 439 -6.19 21.76 16.33
CA GLY A 439 -5.32 22.09 15.22
C GLY A 439 -4.22 21.05 15.06
N PHE A 440 -3.37 21.23 14.06
CA PHE A 440 -2.24 20.35 13.78
C PHE A 440 -0.97 21.14 13.50
N LYS A 441 0.14 20.65 14.02
CA LYS A 441 1.49 21.17 13.79
C LYS A 441 2.40 20.06 13.30
N ASN A 442 3.45 20.43 12.58
CA ASN A 442 4.46 19.47 12.13
C ASN A 442 5.44 19.12 13.28
N ASN A 443 6.37 18.21 13.00
CA ASN A 443 7.42 17.79 13.92
C ASN A 443 8.38 18.92 14.38
N LYS A 444 8.37 20.08 13.71
CA LYS A 444 9.14 21.28 14.09
C LYS A 444 8.32 22.24 14.97
N GLY A 445 7.11 21.85 15.37
CA GLY A 445 6.20 22.71 16.13
C GLY A 445 5.51 23.80 15.31
N THR A 446 5.74 23.86 13.98
CA THR A 446 5.08 24.83 13.10
C THR A 446 3.62 24.44 12.94
N VAL A 447 2.71 25.37 13.20
CA VAL A 447 1.27 25.17 13.00
C VAL A 447 1.00 25.06 11.50
N ILE A 448 0.56 23.88 11.07
CA ILE A 448 0.14 23.59 9.68
C ILE A 448 -1.35 23.83 9.53
N VAL A 449 -2.14 23.37 10.52
CA VAL A 449 -3.59 23.58 10.59
C VAL A 449 -3.89 24.36 11.84
N PRO A 450 -4.45 25.57 11.75
CA PRO A 450 -4.86 26.35 12.92
C PRO A 450 -5.88 25.58 13.78
N ALA A 451 -5.91 25.87 15.09
CA ALA A 451 -6.89 25.28 16.01
C ALA A 451 -8.29 25.87 15.77
N ILE A 452 -8.98 25.37 14.76
CA ILE A 452 -10.30 25.84 14.32
C ILE A 452 -11.38 24.76 14.32
N TYR A 453 -10.99 23.49 14.48
CA TYR A 453 -11.90 22.35 14.47
C TYR A 453 -12.43 22.04 15.87
N ASP A 454 -13.69 21.60 15.96
CA ASP A 454 -14.31 21.20 17.22
C ASP A 454 -13.78 19.85 17.70
N ASP A 455 -13.48 18.97 16.76
CA ASP A 455 -12.88 17.66 16.99
C ASP A 455 -12.08 17.21 15.77
N ALA A 456 -11.18 16.27 15.97
CA ALA A 456 -10.43 15.64 14.90
C ALA A 456 -9.87 14.28 15.34
N THR A 457 -9.73 13.36 14.41
CA THR A 457 -8.98 12.13 14.66
C THR A 457 -7.49 12.40 14.68
N TYR A 458 -6.73 11.44 15.20
CA TYR A 458 -5.29 11.41 14.97
C TYR A 458 -5.02 11.05 13.51
N GLN A 459 -3.83 11.42 13.05
CA GLN A 459 -3.34 10.97 11.76
C GLN A 459 -3.44 9.44 11.65
N ASN A 460 -3.98 8.96 10.55
CA ASN A 460 -4.13 7.53 10.32
C ASN A 460 -3.17 7.04 9.23
N ILE A 461 -3.02 5.71 9.13
CA ILE A 461 -2.17 5.06 8.13
C ILE A 461 -2.62 5.29 6.69
N TYR A 462 -3.80 5.87 6.48
CA TYR A 462 -4.44 6.03 5.17
C TYR A 462 -4.17 7.39 4.51
N GLY A 463 -3.45 8.29 5.18
CA GLY A 463 -3.10 9.58 4.61
C GLY A 463 -4.13 10.70 4.85
N PHE A 464 -5.14 10.47 5.71
CA PHE A 464 -6.19 11.44 5.99
C PHE A 464 -6.43 11.64 7.48
N ILE A 465 -6.90 12.83 7.82
CA ILE A 465 -7.35 13.21 9.16
C ILE A 465 -8.82 13.63 9.05
N ALA A 466 -9.72 12.95 9.75
CA ALA A 466 -11.09 13.41 9.85
C ALA A 466 -11.18 14.60 10.81
N VAL A 467 -11.88 15.65 10.41
CA VAL A 467 -12.05 16.88 11.17
C VAL A 467 -13.52 17.26 11.27
N ASN A 468 -13.92 17.76 12.44
CA ASN A 468 -15.27 18.27 12.69
C ASN A 468 -15.24 19.79 12.84
N ARG A 469 -16.14 20.48 12.17
CA ARG A 469 -16.35 21.92 12.31
C ARG A 469 -17.85 22.21 12.34
N SER A 470 -18.32 22.81 13.44
CA SER A 470 -19.74 23.15 13.66
C SER A 470 -20.67 21.94 13.52
N GLY A 471 -20.25 20.77 14.05
CA GLY A 471 -20.99 19.52 13.98
C GLY A 471 -20.92 18.79 12.65
N LYS A 472 -20.24 19.36 11.66
CA LYS A 472 -20.05 18.73 10.33
C LYS A 472 -18.65 18.13 10.20
N TRP A 473 -18.56 16.96 9.61
CA TRP A 473 -17.32 16.24 9.36
C TRP A 473 -16.81 16.43 7.94
N GLY A 474 -15.50 16.48 7.82
CA GLY A 474 -14.75 16.49 6.57
C GLY A 474 -13.40 15.82 6.78
N SER A 475 -12.45 16.00 5.89
CA SER A 475 -11.11 15.44 6.03
C SER A 475 -10.01 16.36 5.51
N LEU A 476 -8.82 16.17 6.06
CA LEU A 476 -7.56 16.79 5.64
C LEU A 476 -6.59 15.73 5.17
N ASP A 477 -5.67 16.12 4.28
CA ASP A 477 -4.47 15.33 3.99
C ASP A 477 -3.37 15.62 5.04
N TYR A 478 -2.23 14.96 4.90
CA TYR A 478 -1.08 15.14 5.80
C TYR A 478 -0.36 16.50 5.66
N ASN A 479 -0.69 17.28 4.65
CA ASN A 479 -0.21 18.66 4.51
C ASN A 479 -1.18 19.66 5.14
N GLY A 480 -2.26 19.17 5.77
CA GLY A 480 -3.31 20.00 6.35
C GLY A 480 -4.26 20.60 5.32
N LYS A 481 -4.23 20.09 4.07
CA LYS A 481 -5.14 20.54 3.03
C LYS A 481 -6.49 19.86 3.19
N ILE A 482 -7.56 20.62 2.98
CA ILE A 482 -8.90 20.06 2.99
C ILE A 482 -9.06 19.13 1.77
N VAL A 483 -9.34 17.86 2.05
CA VAL A 483 -9.70 16.86 1.05
C VAL A 483 -11.22 16.85 0.86
N VAL A 484 -11.96 16.89 1.95
CA VAL A 484 -13.41 17.03 1.96
C VAL A 484 -13.80 18.13 2.94
N GLU A 485 -14.55 19.13 2.47
CA GLU A 485 -15.05 20.20 3.34
C GLU A 485 -15.93 19.62 4.45
N PRO A 486 -15.84 20.15 5.70
CA PRO A 486 -16.71 19.74 6.80
C PRO A 486 -18.18 20.08 6.51
N GLN A 487 -18.94 19.10 5.99
CA GLN A 487 -20.34 19.28 5.59
C GLN A 487 -21.24 18.08 5.89
N TYR A 488 -20.68 16.94 6.34
CA TYR A 488 -21.42 15.71 6.58
C TYR A 488 -21.79 15.54 8.06
N GLU A 489 -23.07 15.22 8.32
CA GLU A 489 -23.53 14.75 9.62
C GLU A 489 -23.32 13.23 9.67
N LEU A 490 -22.44 12.78 10.58
CA LEU A 490 -22.06 11.36 10.67
C LEU A 490 -22.90 10.58 11.69
N LYS A 491 -24.19 10.83 11.83
CA LYS A 491 -25.04 10.10 12.79
C LYS A 491 -25.12 8.61 12.52
N ASP A 492 -25.18 8.24 11.22
CA ASP A 492 -25.27 6.85 10.75
C ASP A 492 -24.07 6.41 9.91
N TYR A 493 -23.09 7.28 9.74
CA TYR A 493 -21.88 7.09 8.95
C TYR A 493 -20.71 7.49 9.82
N THR A 494 -20.01 6.53 10.39
CA THR A 494 -18.87 6.84 11.24
C THR A 494 -17.78 7.50 10.39
N TYR A 495 -17.03 8.44 10.97
CA TYR A 495 -15.87 9.04 10.29
C TYR A 495 -14.86 7.95 9.84
N ILE A 496 -14.84 6.80 10.52
CA ILE A 496 -14.03 5.65 10.14
C ILE A 496 -14.49 5.08 8.80
N ASP A 497 -15.80 4.93 8.58
CA ASP A 497 -16.33 4.43 7.32
C ASP A 497 -16.13 5.45 6.20
N PHE A 498 -16.31 6.71 6.49
CA PHE A 498 -16.02 7.81 5.57
C PHE A 498 -14.55 7.82 5.15
N ILE A 499 -13.61 7.67 6.08
CA ILE A 499 -12.19 7.57 5.79
C ILE A 499 -11.86 6.26 5.07
N LYS A 500 -12.47 5.14 5.46
CA LYS A 500 -12.30 3.86 4.75
C LYS A 500 -12.77 3.94 3.31
N ASP A 501 -13.89 4.60 3.05
CA ASP A 501 -14.39 4.77 1.69
C ASP A 501 -13.47 5.68 0.88
N MET A 502 -12.92 6.72 1.48
CA MET A 502 -11.86 7.51 0.87
C MET A 502 -10.58 6.71 0.63
N TYR A 503 -10.27 5.75 1.50
CA TYR A 503 -9.10 4.88 1.39
C TYR A 503 -9.26 3.73 0.40
N ARG A 504 -10.47 3.19 0.21
CA ARG A 504 -10.75 2.18 -0.83
C ARG A 504 -10.25 2.59 -2.21
N TYR A 505 -10.13 3.87 -2.41
CA TYR A 505 -9.63 4.48 -3.62
C TYR A 505 -8.18 4.94 -3.50
N LYS A 506 -7.39 4.32 -2.61
CA LYS A 506 -5.93 4.53 -2.51
C LYS A 506 -5.26 4.04 -3.77
N ASP A 507 -5.58 4.71 -4.82
CA ASP A 507 -4.94 4.62 -6.11
C ASP A 507 -3.63 5.42 -6.07
N ALA A 508 -2.67 5.12 -6.94
CA ALA A 508 -1.48 5.92 -7.12
C ALA A 508 -1.79 7.42 -7.27
N ASP A 509 -2.98 7.75 -7.77
CA ASP A 509 -3.47 9.10 -7.94
C ASP A 509 -3.77 9.81 -6.61
N ILE A 510 -4.27 9.13 -5.57
CA ILE A 510 -4.45 9.78 -4.25
C ILE A 510 -3.10 10.07 -3.60
N VAL A 511 -2.13 9.17 -3.73
CA VAL A 511 -0.76 9.41 -3.25
C VAL A 511 -0.12 10.58 -3.99
N ALA A 512 -0.46 10.80 -5.26
CA ALA A 512 0.00 11.96 -6.02
C ALA A 512 -0.61 13.28 -5.53
N TYR A 513 -1.82 13.26 -4.97
CA TYR A 513 -2.48 14.45 -4.41
C TYR A 513 -2.00 14.82 -3.00
N THR A 514 -1.39 13.89 -2.28
CA THR A 514 -0.81 14.13 -0.95
C THR A 514 0.66 14.54 -1.00
N LYS A 515 1.26 14.57 -2.17
CA LYS A 515 2.57 15.13 -2.43
C LYS A 515 2.42 16.56 -2.95
#